data_4140d66afde8589d7fd45d0e924a7bef
#
_entry.id   4140d66afde8589d7fd45d0e924a7bef
#
_cell.length_a   1.000
_cell.length_b   1.000
_cell.length_c   1.000
_cell.angle_alpha   90.00
_cell.angle_beta   90.00
_cell.angle_gamma   90.00
#
_symmetry.space_group_name_H-M   'P 1'
#
loop_
_entity.id
_entity.type
_entity.pdbx_description
1 polymer ?
#
loop_
_entity_poly.entity_id
_entity_poly.type
_entity_poly.pdbx_seq_one_letter_code
_entity_poly.pdbx_strand_id
1 'polypeptide(L)'
;DNFVFIFFINLIFYVLLFSFLLNSIYSGSTYLKVSSTFLILFGFLDNFGFLGGANGFFQVQAIAKPDMPFGITFIIISQLFISKIQHSSYSYRDIKLLSIATVFLVQIKLLGLYIGLLIIYYLYLFHKNTKLEIKKLFAEIKISIILFLIWIFKNFLISGCFLFPLKYTCIKRADWFIDGYLNSYIYDTKISQRAYFTGSNISEWF
;
A
#
# COMPACT_ATOMS: atom_id res chain seq x y z
N ASP A 1 -10.59 1.60 -24.80
CA ASP A 1 -10.92 0.34 -24.11
C ASP A 1 -10.18 0.16 -22.77
N ASN A 2 -8.98 0.73 -22.60
CA ASN A 2 -8.21 0.60 -21.35
C ASN A 2 -8.88 1.28 -20.13
N PHE A 3 -9.63 2.37 -20.32
CA PHE A 3 -10.28 3.08 -19.23
C PHE A 3 -11.38 2.25 -18.54
N VAL A 4 -12.12 1.45 -19.28
CA VAL A 4 -13.17 0.57 -18.76
C VAL A 4 -12.54 -0.49 -17.84
N PHE A 5 -11.43 -1.09 -18.26
CA PHE A 5 -10.70 -2.08 -17.48
C PHE A 5 -10.17 -1.50 -16.16
N ILE A 6 -9.58 -0.32 -16.22
CA ILE A 6 -9.07 0.39 -15.02
C ILE A 6 -10.21 0.72 -14.06
N PHE A 7 -11.35 1.20 -14.59
CA PHE A 7 -12.53 1.47 -13.78
C PHE A 7 -13.01 0.21 -13.04
N PHE A 8 -13.08 -0.94 -13.72
CA PHE A 8 -13.48 -2.19 -13.08
C PHE A 8 -12.50 -2.65 -12.00
N ILE A 9 -11.18 -2.51 -12.22
CA ILE A 9 -10.20 -2.83 -11.19
C ILE A 9 -10.43 -1.95 -9.96
N ASN A 10 -10.57 -0.64 -10.14
CA ASN A 10 -10.83 0.28 -9.05
C ASN A 10 -12.14 -0.04 -8.33
N LEU A 11 -13.19 -0.37 -9.06
CA LEU A 11 -14.46 -0.79 -8.49
C LEU A 11 -14.32 -2.03 -7.61
N ILE A 12 -13.54 -3.03 -8.03
CA ILE A 12 -13.25 -4.22 -7.22
C ILE A 12 -12.61 -3.83 -5.89
N PHE A 13 -11.62 -2.93 -5.89
CA PHE A 13 -10.99 -2.47 -4.65
C PHE A 13 -11.99 -1.74 -3.73
N TYR A 14 -12.90 -0.95 -4.28
CA TYR A 14 -13.98 -0.33 -3.50
C TYR A 14 -14.92 -1.35 -2.89
N VAL A 15 -15.37 -2.34 -3.66
CA VAL A 15 -16.22 -3.41 -3.16
C VAL A 15 -15.53 -4.17 -2.02
N LEU A 16 -14.24 -4.44 -2.16
CA LEU A 16 -13.43 -5.07 -1.10
C LEU A 16 -13.37 -4.20 0.15
N LEU A 17 -13.13 -2.89 0.00
CA LEU A 17 -13.09 -1.96 1.12
C LEU A 17 -14.44 -1.91 1.85
N PHE A 18 -15.53 -1.69 1.14
CA PHE A 18 -16.87 -1.64 1.73
C PHE A 18 -17.25 -2.96 2.38
N SER A 19 -16.99 -4.07 1.74
CA SER A 19 -17.23 -5.40 2.31
C SER A 19 -16.45 -5.59 3.61
N PHE A 20 -15.19 -5.17 3.65
CA PHE A 20 -14.37 -5.23 4.84
C PHE A 20 -14.91 -4.32 5.95
N LEU A 21 -15.25 -3.06 5.65
CA LEU A 21 -15.75 -2.09 6.63
C LEU A 21 -17.11 -2.54 7.20
N LEU A 22 -18.04 -2.96 6.35
CA LEU A 22 -19.35 -3.46 6.79
C LEU A 22 -19.19 -4.72 7.64
N ASN A 23 -18.40 -5.70 7.20
CA ASN A 23 -18.15 -6.89 7.99
C ASN A 23 -17.51 -6.55 9.35
N SER A 24 -16.60 -5.57 9.39
CA SER A 24 -15.97 -5.09 10.62
C SER A 24 -16.95 -4.44 11.58
N ILE A 25 -17.97 -3.73 11.05
CA ILE A 25 -19.06 -3.14 11.87
C ILE A 25 -19.95 -4.22 12.47
N TYR A 26 -20.31 -5.24 11.69
CA TYR A 26 -21.21 -6.30 12.16
C TYR A 26 -20.53 -7.28 13.13
N SER A 27 -19.38 -7.81 12.76
CA SER A 27 -18.71 -8.93 13.43
C SER A 27 -17.35 -8.61 14.06
N GLY A 28 -16.85 -7.38 13.87
CA GLY A 28 -15.55 -6.98 14.37
C GLY A 28 -15.49 -6.70 15.88
N SER A 29 -14.27 -6.54 16.39
CA SER A 29 -14.02 -6.02 17.73
C SER A 29 -14.51 -4.58 17.86
N THR A 30 -14.66 -4.09 19.07
CA THR A 30 -15.09 -2.69 19.35
C THR A 30 -14.21 -1.69 18.58
N TYR A 31 -12.90 -1.91 18.56
CA TYR A 31 -11.99 -1.08 17.78
C TYR A 31 -12.33 -1.10 16.27
N LEU A 32 -12.51 -2.28 15.68
CA LEU A 32 -12.84 -2.40 14.25
C LEU A 32 -14.19 -1.76 13.93
N LYS A 33 -15.18 -1.90 14.82
CA LYS A 33 -16.50 -1.25 14.66
C LYS A 33 -16.36 0.26 14.63
N VAL A 34 -15.72 0.85 15.63
CA VAL A 34 -15.55 2.30 15.75
C VAL A 34 -14.71 2.85 14.59
N SER A 35 -13.57 2.25 14.29
CA SER A 35 -12.69 2.72 13.22
C SER A 35 -13.33 2.59 11.84
N SER A 36 -14.07 1.51 11.56
CA SER A 36 -14.76 1.32 10.29
C SER A 36 -15.93 2.31 10.13
N THR A 37 -16.69 2.56 11.20
CA THR A 37 -17.75 3.58 11.19
C THR A 37 -17.16 4.96 10.93
N PHE A 38 -16.06 5.30 11.62
CA PHE A 38 -15.37 6.58 11.42
C PHE A 38 -14.86 6.74 9.98
N LEU A 39 -14.25 5.69 9.40
CA LEU A 39 -13.77 5.73 8.02
C LEU A 39 -14.90 5.93 7.00
N ILE A 40 -16.06 5.29 7.21
CA ILE A 40 -17.24 5.52 6.36
C ILE A 40 -17.72 6.95 6.48
N LEU A 41 -17.90 7.46 7.70
CA LEU A 41 -18.34 8.84 7.93
C LEU A 41 -17.35 9.86 7.35
N PHE A 42 -16.05 9.65 7.57
CA PHE A 42 -15.00 10.50 7.01
C PHE A 42 -15.04 10.51 5.47
N GLY A 43 -15.20 9.33 4.85
CA GLY A 43 -15.32 9.22 3.41
C GLY A 43 -16.53 9.95 2.84
N PHE A 44 -17.67 9.91 3.53
CA PHE A 44 -18.84 10.70 3.13
C PHE A 44 -18.59 12.20 3.25
N LEU A 45 -18.05 12.67 4.38
CA LEU A 45 -17.76 14.09 4.60
C LEU A 45 -16.77 14.63 3.55
N ASP A 46 -15.72 13.88 3.23
CA ASP A 46 -14.75 14.26 2.22
C ASP A 46 -15.39 14.32 0.82
N ASN A 47 -16.30 13.38 0.51
CA ASN A 47 -16.99 13.33 -0.77
C ASN A 47 -17.92 14.54 -0.99
N PHE A 48 -18.46 15.13 0.07
CA PHE A 48 -19.25 16.37 0.00
C PHE A 48 -18.39 17.66 -0.07
N GLY A 49 -17.10 17.54 -0.18
CA GLY A 49 -16.20 18.69 -0.29
C GLY A 49 -15.87 19.38 1.02
N PHE A 50 -16.26 18.81 2.15
CA PHE A 50 -16.04 19.40 3.46
C PHE A 50 -14.54 19.55 3.83
N LEU A 51 -13.69 18.69 3.24
CA LEU A 51 -12.23 18.71 3.38
C LEU A 51 -11.51 19.03 2.06
N GLY A 52 -12.18 19.70 1.13
CA GLY A 52 -11.61 20.08 -0.16
C GLY A 52 -12.11 19.28 -1.37
N GLY A 53 -12.83 18.17 -1.16
CA GLY A 53 -13.69 17.45 -2.13
C GLY A 53 -13.09 16.92 -3.44
N ALA A 54 -11.93 17.40 -3.85
CA ALA A 54 -11.35 17.08 -5.15
C ALA A 54 -10.84 15.64 -5.26
N ASN A 55 -10.62 14.97 -4.13
CA ASN A 55 -10.06 13.62 -4.06
C ASN A 55 -10.95 12.64 -3.27
N GLY A 56 -12.26 12.85 -3.31
CA GLY A 56 -13.22 12.09 -2.52
C GLY A 56 -12.86 10.63 -2.35
N PHE A 57 -12.75 10.22 -1.10
CA PHE A 57 -12.37 8.86 -0.70
C PHE A 57 -13.25 7.77 -1.33
N PHE A 58 -14.50 8.12 -1.67
CA PHE A 58 -15.48 7.24 -2.31
C PHE A 58 -15.66 7.49 -3.82
N GLN A 59 -14.82 8.29 -4.45
CA GLN A 59 -14.89 8.47 -5.89
C GLN A 59 -14.14 7.35 -6.62
N VAL A 60 -14.87 6.56 -7.40
CA VAL A 60 -14.26 5.60 -8.31
C VAL A 60 -13.67 6.36 -9.49
N GLN A 61 -12.35 6.51 -9.49
CA GLN A 61 -11.64 7.20 -10.57
C GLN A 61 -11.35 6.23 -11.71
N ALA A 62 -11.64 6.64 -12.94
CA ALA A 62 -11.25 5.90 -14.15
C ALA A 62 -9.77 6.12 -14.53
N ILE A 63 -9.00 6.77 -13.66
CA ILE A 63 -7.60 7.10 -13.90
C ILE A 63 -6.72 5.99 -13.34
N ALA A 64 -5.72 5.55 -14.10
CA ALA A 64 -4.74 4.54 -13.72
C ALA A 64 -3.76 5.04 -12.64
N LYS A 65 -4.28 5.61 -11.56
CA LYS A 65 -3.46 6.01 -10.41
C LYS A 65 -3.36 4.85 -9.42
N PRO A 66 -2.16 4.42 -9.06
CA PRO A 66 -1.94 3.32 -8.13
C PRO A 66 -2.25 3.70 -6.67
N ASP A 67 -2.59 4.96 -6.41
CA ASP A 67 -2.82 5.49 -5.06
C ASP A 67 -3.99 4.83 -4.35
N MET A 68 -5.07 4.59 -5.09
CA MET A 68 -6.29 4.03 -4.53
C MET A 68 -6.16 2.55 -4.15
N PRO A 69 -5.72 1.62 -5.02
CA PRO A 69 -5.44 0.25 -4.61
C PRO A 69 -4.44 0.17 -3.46
N PHE A 70 -3.41 1.03 -3.48
CA PHE A 70 -2.44 1.14 -2.40
C PHE A 70 -3.11 1.56 -1.08
N GLY A 71 -3.85 2.66 -1.08
CA GLY A 71 -4.51 3.20 0.12
C GLY A 71 -5.51 2.22 0.73
N ILE A 72 -6.36 1.61 -0.10
CA ILE A 72 -7.35 0.63 0.35
C ILE A 72 -6.66 -0.58 0.98
N THR A 73 -5.68 -1.16 0.30
CA THR A 73 -4.95 -2.32 0.82
C THR A 73 -4.21 -1.98 2.12
N PHE A 74 -3.60 -0.79 2.17
CA PHE A 74 -2.91 -0.30 3.35
C PHE A 74 -3.85 -0.17 4.55
N ILE A 75 -5.04 0.42 4.37
CA ILE A 75 -6.05 0.57 5.43
C ILE A 75 -6.51 -0.80 5.94
N ILE A 76 -6.90 -1.70 5.04
CA ILE A 76 -7.39 -3.03 5.41
C ILE A 76 -6.33 -3.78 6.24
N ILE A 77 -5.08 -3.81 5.77
CA ILE A 77 -4.01 -4.53 6.44
C ILE A 77 -3.67 -3.90 7.78
N SER A 78 -3.61 -2.56 7.86
CA SER A 78 -3.32 -1.87 9.11
C SER A 78 -4.40 -2.15 10.16
N GLN A 79 -5.67 -2.14 9.78
CA GLN A 79 -6.77 -2.45 10.69
C GLN A 79 -6.76 -3.91 11.16
N LEU A 80 -6.55 -4.86 10.26
CA LEU A 80 -6.41 -6.27 10.61
C LEU A 80 -5.24 -6.48 11.57
N PHE A 81 -4.11 -5.83 11.30
CA PHE A 81 -2.92 -5.91 12.13
C PHE A 81 -3.17 -5.38 13.54
N ILE A 82 -3.75 -4.19 13.68
CA ILE A 82 -4.06 -3.60 14.99
C ILE A 82 -5.04 -4.49 15.77
N SER A 83 -6.07 -5.00 15.10
CA SER A 83 -7.03 -5.93 15.72
C SER A 83 -6.35 -7.19 16.25
N LYS A 84 -5.40 -7.76 15.51
CA LYS A 84 -4.66 -8.95 15.93
C LYS A 84 -3.77 -8.68 17.16
N ILE A 85 -3.15 -7.52 17.22
CA ILE A 85 -2.36 -7.10 18.37
C ILE A 85 -3.25 -6.94 19.61
N GLN A 86 -4.39 -6.27 19.49
CA GLN A 86 -5.31 -6.03 20.60
C GLN A 86 -5.84 -7.34 21.21
N HIS A 87 -6.10 -8.34 20.36
CA HIS A 87 -6.58 -9.63 20.82
C HIS A 87 -5.47 -10.62 21.21
N SER A 88 -4.20 -10.20 21.10
CA SER A 88 -3.03 -11.07 21.31
C SER A 88 -3.11 -12.39 20.53
N SER A 89 -3.77 -12.36 19.38
CA SER A 89 -4.05 -13.51 18.52
C SER A 89 -3.02 -13.58 17.40
N TYR A 90 -1.94 -14.30 17.65
CA TYR A 90 -0.83 -14.43 16.71
C TYR A 90 -0.87 -15.79 16.00
N SER A 91 -0.75 -15.79 14.66
CA SER A 91 -0.68 -17.01 13.87
C SER A 91 0.29 -16.90 12.70
N TYR A 92 0.84 -18.05 12.27
CA TYR A 92 1.68 -18.12 11.06
C TYR A 92 0.91 -17.73 9.80
N ARG A 93 -0.41 -18.01 9.76
CA ARG A 93 -1.28 -17.59 8.66
C ARG A 93 -1.33 -16.07 8.51
N ASP A 94 -1.36 -15.34 9.64
CA ASP A 94 -1.36 -13.88 9.62
C ASP A 94 -0.03 -13.35 9.07
N ILE A 95 1.10 -13.96 9.43
CA ILE A 95 2.42 -13.60 8.87
C ILE A 95 2.44 -13.78 7.35
N LYS A 96 1.90 -14.91 6.86
CA LYS A 96 1.78 -15.16 5.42
C LYS A 96 0.96 -14.07 4.71
N LEU A 97 -0.22 -13.76 5.23
CA LEU A 97 -1.10 -12.73 4.63
C LEU A 97 -0.43 -11.35 4.66
N LEU A 98 0.15 -10.95 5.79
CA LEU A 98 0.84 -9.67 5.93
C LEU A 98 2.04 -9.58 4.99
N SER A 99 2.83 -10.64 4.85
CA SER A 99 4.00 -10.64 3.97
C SER A 99 3.63 -10.56 2.49
N ILE A 100 2.60 -11.29 2.03
CA ILE A 100 2.08 -11.19 0.66
C ILE A 100 1.56 -9.78 0.37
N ALA A 101 0.79 -9.24 1.30
CA ALA A 101 0.22 -7.90 1.17
C ALA A 101 1.30 -6.80 1.17
N THR A 102 2.36 -6.95 1.97
CA THR A 102 3.49 -6.03 1.94
C THR A 102 4.19 -6.06 0.58
N VAL A 103 4.46 -7.24 0.05
CA VAL A 103 5.06 -7.36 -1.28
C VAL A 103 4.17 -6.73 -2.35
N PHE A 104 2.86 -6.96 -2.30
CA PHE A 104 1.91 -6.32 -3.20
C PHE A 104 1.97 -4.79 -3.11
N LEU A 105 1.96 -4.22 -1.89
CA LEU A 105 2.05 -2.79 -1.67
C LEU A 105 3.36 -2.19 -2.16
N VAL A 106 4.48 -2.88 -1.92
CA VAL A 106 5.82 -2.46 -2.42
C VAL A 106 5.87 -2.46 -3.95
N GLN A 107 5.20 -3.42 -4.60
CA GLN A 107 5.10 -3.46 -6.06
C GLN A 107 4.32 -2.26 -6.62
N ILE A 108 3.34 -1.75 -5.89
CA ILE A 108 2.57 -0.57 -6.28
C ILE A 108 3.38 0.71 -6.01
N LYS A 109 3.90 0.85 -4.78
CA LYS A 109 4.71 1.99 -4.34
C LYS A 109 5.75 1.54 -3.31
N LEU A 110 6.96 2.08 -3.41
CA LEU A 110 8.02 1.82 -2.42
C LEU A 110 7.61 2.19 -0.98
N LEU A 111 6.66 3.11 -0.82
CA LEU A 111 6.03 3.42 0.49
C LEU A 111 5.43 2.17 1.17
N GLY A 112 5.11 1.13 0.43
CA GLY A 112 4.68 -0.17 0.98
C GLY A 112 5.70 -0.79 1.94
N LEU A 113 6.97 -0.38 1.89
CA LEU A 113 7.99 -0.81 2.85
C LEU A 113 7.64 -0.45 4.30
N TYR A 114 6.87 0.61 4.54
CA TYR A 114 6.43 0.95 5.90
C TYR A 114 5.54 -0.14 6.52
N ILE A 115 4.79 -0.89 5.72
CA ILE A 115 4.07 -2.07 6.21
C ILE A 115 5.05 -3.16 6.66
N GLY A 116 6.24 -3.24 6.07
CA GLY A 116 7.30 -4.13 6.53
C GLY A 116 7.69 -3.89 7.99
N LEU A 117 7.67 -2.63 8.44
CA LEU A 117 7.92 -2.30 9.85
C LEU A 117 6.84 -2.89 10.77
N LEU A 118 5.58 -2.90 10.32
CA LEU A 118 4.49 -3.53 11.07
C LEU A 118 4.70 -5.05 11.17
N ILE A 119 5.20 -5.69 10.11
CA ILE A 119 5.51 -7.13 10.16
C ILE A 119 6.63 -7.40 11.16
N ILE A 120 7.69 -6.60 11.16
CA ILE A 120 8.80 -6.74 12.12
C ILE A 120 8.25 -6.62 13.55
N TYR A 121 7.40 -5.63 13.80
CA TYR A 121 6.76 -5.46 15.11
C TYR A 121 5.84 -6.64 15.47
N TYR A 122 5.07 -7.16 14.49
CA TYR A 122 4.24 -8.34 14.70
C TYR A 122 5.07 -9.58 15.03
N LEU A 123 6.17 -9.80 14.32
CA LEU A 123 7.10 -10.91 14.60
C LEU A 123 7.72 -10.81 15.99
N TYR A 124 8.08 -9.59 16.41
CA TYR A 124 8.57 -9.35 17.76
C TYR A 124 7.53 -9.74 18.81
N LEU A 125 6.27 -9.30 18.67
CA LEU A 125 5.19 -9.65 19.59
C LEU A 125 4.86 -11.15 19.55
N PHE A 126 4.88 -11.76 18.35
CA PHE A 126 4.67 -13.19 18.18
C PHE A 126 5.75 -13.99 18.90
N HIS A 127 7.02 -13.58 18.74
CA HIS A 127 8.15 -14.23 19.43
C HIS A 127 8.06 -14.09 20.96
N LYS A 128 7.63 -12.92 21.43
CA LYS A 128 7.48 -12.65 22.86
C LYS A 128 6.38 -13.50 23.51
N ASN A 129 5.28 -13.74 22.82
CA ASN A 129 4.10 -14.41 23.36
C ASN A 129 4.07 -15.93 23.05
N THR A 130 4.75 -16.33 21.98
CA THR A 130 4.81 -17.74 21.54
C THR A 130 6.23 -18.06 21.06
N LYS A 131 6.64 -19.33 21.13
CA LYS A 131 7.95 -19.73 20.56
C LYS A 131 7.90 -19.70 19.04
N LEU A 132 8.54 -18.71 18.44
CA LEU A 132 8.65 -18.59 16.99
C LEU A 132 9.59 -19.66 16.43
N GLU A 133 9.08 -20.55 15.61
CA GLU A 133 9.86 -21.56 14.90
C GLU A 133 10.33 -21.00 13.55
N ILE A 134 11.63 -20.76 13.41
CA ILE A 134 12.22 -20.17 12.21
C ILE A 134 11.89 -20.98 10.95
N LYS A 135 11.90 -22.31 11.03
CA LYS A 135 11.56 -23.17 9.89
C LYS A 135 10.12 -22.95 9.39
N LYS A 136 9.15 -22.84 10.30
CA LYS A 136 7.75 -22.55 9.96
C LYS A 136 7.61 -21.14 9.40
N LEU A 137 8.32 -20.17 9.98
CA LEU A 137 8.34 -18.79 9.47
C LEU A 137 8.77 -18.77 7.99
N PHE A 138 9.90 -19.37 7.66
CA PHE A 138 10.37 -19.42 6.27
C PHE A 138 9.42 -20.15 5.34
N ALA A 139 8.76 -21.21 5.81
CA ALA A 139 7.76 -21.92 5.00
C ALA A 139 6.57 -21.02 4.62
N GLU A 140 6.13 -20.13 5.53
CA GLU A 140 5.00 -19.23 5.27
C GLU A 140 5.38 -18.02 4.41
N ILE A 141 6.57 -17.43 4.60
CA ILE A 141 7.00 -16.24 3.85
C ILE A 141 7.63 -16.57 2.48
N LYS A 142 7.91 -17.84 2.17
CA LYS A 142 8.63 -18.23 0.94
C LYS A 142 7.95 -17.72 -0.34
N ILE A 143 6.61 -17.74 -0.40
CA ILE A 143 5.85 -17.23 -1.54
C ILE A 143 6.07 -15.72 -1.70
N SER A 144 6.04 -14.98 -0.61
CA SER A 144 6.29 -13.53 -0.62
C SER A 144 7.71 -13.22 -1.09
N ILE A 145 8.70 -13.99 -0.66
CA ILE A 145 10.08 -13.85 -1.12
C ILE A 145 10.18 -14.09 -2.63
N ILE A 146 9.56 -15.16 -3.14
CA ILE A 146 9.55 -15.46 -4.58
C ILE A 146 8.90 -14.32 -5.37
N LEU A 147 7.73 -13.85 -4.95
CA LEU A 147 7.03 -12.73 -5.61
C LEU A 147 7.87 -11.44 -5.59
N PHE A 148 8.56 -11.17 -4.49
CA PHE A 148 9.44 -10.01 -4.37
C PHE A 148 10.66 -10.13 -5.30
N LEU A 149 11.27 -11.30 -5.39
CA LEU A 149 12.39 -11.54 -6.31
C LEU A 149 11.97 -11.43 -7.78
N ILE A 150 10.80 -11.96 -8.15
CA ILE A 150 10.23 -11.80 -9.50
C ILE A 150 10.03 -10.31 -9.82
N TRP A 151 9.52 -9.54 -8.86
CA TRP A 151 9.32 -8.10 -9.05
C TRP A 151 10.65 -7.34 -9.20
N ILE A 152 11.66 -7.65 -8.38
CA ILE A 152 13.01 -7.08 -8.53
C ILE A 152 13.57 -7.39 -9.91
N PHE A 153 13.47 -8.65 -10.34
CA PHE A 153 13.95 -9.08 -11.63
C PHE A 153 13.22 -8.36 -12.79
N LYS A 154 11.89 -8.25 -12.69
CA LYS A 154 11.08 -7.47 -13.65
C LYS A 154 11.54 -6.01 -13.72
N ASN A 155 11.75 -5.36 -12.58
CA ASN A 155 12.24 -3.97 -12.55
C ASN A 155 13.60 -3.85 -13.22
N PHE A 156 14.51 -4.77 -12.94
CA PHE A 156 15.82 -4.81 -13.58
C PHE A 156 15.71 -4.94 -15.08
N LEU A 157 14.90 -5.87 -15.59
CA LEU A 157 14.71 -6.06 -17.04
C LEU A 157 14.10 -4.83 -17.73
N ILE A 158 13.22 -4.09 -17.07
CA ILE A 158 12.53 -2.94 -17.66
C ILE A 158 13.38 -1.67 -17.59
N SER A 159 14.02 -1.42 -16.45
CA SER A 159 14.66 -0.12 -16.16
C SER A 159 16.19 -0.20 -15.99
N GLY A 160 16.77 -1.38 -15.94
CA GLY A 160 18.16 -1.57 -15.53
C GLY A 160 18.42 -1.35 -14.04
N CYS A 161 17.36 -1.14 -13.22
CA CYS A 161 17.44 -0.87 -11.80
C CYS A 161 16.69 -1.95 -10.99
N PHE A 162 17.28 -2.47 -9.93
CA PHE A 162 16.59 -3.45 -9.07
C PHE A 162 15.42 -2.82 -8.30
N LEU A 163 15.59 -1.60 -7.83
CA LEU A 163 14.57 -0.85 -7.09
C LEU A 163 14.33 0.52 -7.74
N PHE A 164 13.66 0.55 -8.89
CA PHE A 164 13.30 1.81 -9.54
C PHE A 164 12.36 2.63 -8.65
N PRO A 165 12.55 3.96 -8.51
CA PRO A 165 13.53 4.85 -9.17
C PRO A 165 14.82 5.13 -8.37
N LEU A 166 15.28 4.22 -7.53
CA LEU A 166 16.48 4.44 -6.70
C LEU A 166 17.76 4.28 -7.56
N LYS A 167 18.37 5.40 -7.88
CA LYS A 167 19.57 5.50 -8.75
C LYS A 167 20.72 4.57 -8.33
N TYR A 168 20.89 4.36 -7.04
CA TYR A 168 21.96 3.52 -6.49
C TYR A 168 21.79 2.03 -6.78
N THR A 169 20.61 1.59 -7.18
CA THR A 169 20.30 0.20 -7.49
C THR A 169 20.38 -0.12 -8.98
N CYS A 170 20.80 0.85 -9.79
CA CYS A 170 20.83 0.74 -11.25
C CYS A 170 22.19 0.29 -11.76
N ILE A 171 22.19 -0.65 -12.71
CA ILE A 171 23.38 -1.11 -13.41
C ILE A 171 23.53 -0.32 -14.70
N LYS A 172 24.35 0.73 -14.66
CA LYS A 172 24.57 1.63 -15.81
C LYS A 172 25.18 0.97 -17.05
N ARG A 173 25.78 -0.22 -16.87
CA ARG A 173 26.39 -1.00 -17.99
C ARG A 173 25.38 -1.87 -18.74
N ALA A 174 24.12 -1.92 -18.29
CA ALA A 174 23.08 -2.65 -19.00
C ALA A 174 22.76 -1.91 -20.30
N ASP A 175 22.77 -2.60 -21.43
CA ASP A 175 22.56 -1.99 -22.76
C ASP A 175 21.21 -1.29 -22.91
N TRP A 176 20.22 -1.69 -22.09
CA TRP A 176 18.87 -1.10 -22.07
C TRP A 176 18.69 -0.02 -20.97
N PHE A 177 19.74 0.30 -20.19
CA PHE A 177 19.64 1.36 -19.19
C PHE A 177 19.68 2.74 -19.85
N ILE A 178 18.61 3.51 -19.66
CA ILE A 178 18.48 4.87 -20.19
C ILE A 178 18.59 5.87 -19.03
N ASP A 179 19.79 6.45 -18.84
CA ASP A 179 20.03 7.42 -17.75
C ASP A 179 19.13 8.67 -17.88
N GLY A 180 18.82 9.10 -19.12
CA GLY A 180 17.91 10.19 -19.39
C GLY A 180 16.50 9.96 -18.86
N TYR A 181 15.96 8.75 -18.98
CA TYR A 181 14.63 8.40 -18.49
C TYR A 181 14.55 8.44 -16.96
N LEU A 182 15.56 7.89 -16.29
CA LEU A 182 15.61 7.93 -14.81
C LEU A 182 15.72 9.36 -14.29
N ASN A 183 16.58 10.17 -14.93
CA ASN A 183 16.77 11.57 -14.53
C ASN A 183 15.51 12.40 -14.79
N SER A 184 14.82 12.23 -15.92
CA SER A 184 13.54 12.91 -16.19
C SER A 184 12.46 12.50 -15.17
N TYR A 185 12.32 11.22 -14.86
CA TYR A 185 11.38 10.73 -13.87
C TYR A 185 11.62 11.34 -12.49
N ILE A 186 12.88 11.38 -12.03
CA ILE A 186 13.26 12.01 -10.75
C ILE A 186 12.98 13.52 -10.78
N TYR A 187 13.27 14.16 -11.90
CA TYR A 187 13.03 15.60 -12.09
C TYR A 187 11.53 15.92 -12.04
N ASP A 188 10.70 15.20 -12.80
CA ASP A 188 9.25 15.37 -12.83
C ASP A 188 8.63 15.14 -11.46
N THR A 189 9.11 14.11 -10.72
CA THR A 189 8.66 13.87 -9.36
C THR A 189 9.01 15.02 -8.41
N LYS A 190 10.21 15.60 -8.54
CA LYS A 190 10.63 16.78 -7.76
C LYS A 190 9.84 18.01 -8.11
N ILE A 191 9.57 18.25 -9.39
CA ILE A 191 8.74 19.39 -9.82
C ILE A 191 7.33 19.23 -9.26
N SER A 192 6.72 18.07 -9.41
CA SER A 192 5.39 17.81 -8.86
C SER A 192 5.33 18.07 -7.36
N GLN A 193 6.35 17.60 -6.60
CA GLN A 193 6.43 17.89 -5.18
C GLN A 193 6.62 19.37 -4.88
N ARG A 194 7.47 20.09 -5.65
CA ARG A 194 7.68 21.52 -5.48
C ARG A 194 6.45 22.34 -5.85
N ALA A 195 5.70 21.96 -6.87
CA ALA A 195 4.46 22.62 -7.24
C ALA A 195 3.44 22.58 -6.09
N TYR A 196 3.42 21.47 -5.31
CA TYR A 196 2.60 21.41 -4.10
C TYR A 196 3.12 22.29 -2.93
N PHE A 197 4.43 22.53 -2.84
CA PHE A 197 5.02 23.26 -1.70
C PHE A 197 5.39 24.71 -1.99
N THR A 198 5.59 25.10 -3.25
CA THR A 198 6.08 26.45 -3.63
C THR A 198 5.04 27.34 -4.30
N GLY A 199 3.88 26.80 -4.65
CA GLY A 199 2.85 27.53 -5.42
C GLY A 199 1.72 28.13 -4.60
N SER A 200 1.65 27.88 -3.30
CA SER A 200 0.52 28.37 -2.52
C SER A 200 0.98 28.96 -1.21
N ASN A 201 0.74 30.24 -1.04
CA ASN A 201 0.49 30.77 0.29
C ASN A 201 -0.63 29.91 0.90
N ILE A 202 -0.48 29.53 2.17
CA ILE A 202 -1.50 28.78 2.93
C ILE A 202 -2.90 29.41 2.78
N SER A 203 -2.98 30.71 2.50
CA SER A 203 -4.21 31.46 2.21
C SER A 203 -4.89 31.09 0.88
N GLU A 204 -4.25 30.40 -0.05
CA GLU A 204 -4.84 29.95 -1.33
C GLU A 204 -5.43 28.54 -1.25
N TRP A 205 -5.29 27.87 -0.10
CA TRP A 205 -5.85 26.54 0.18
C TRP A 205 -7.16 26.59 0.97
N PHE A 206 -7.56 27.75 1.44
CA PHE A 206 -8.81 28.04 2.11
C PHE A 206 -9.53 29.18 1.35
#